data_d5e9244e889a8020c7b53d9122b04d56
#
_entry.id   d5e9244e889a8020c7b53d9122b04d56
#
_cell.length_a   1.000
_cell.length_b   1.000
_cell.length_c   1.000
_cell.angle_alpha   90.00
_cell.angle_beta   90.00
_cell.angle_gamma   90.00
#
_symmetry.space_group_name_H-M   'P 1'
#
loop_
_entity.id
_entity.type
_entity.pdbx_description
1 polymer ?
#
loop_
_entity_poly.entity_id
_entity_poly.type
_entity_poly.pdbx_seq_one_letter_code
_entity_poly.pdbx_strand_id
1 'polypeptide(L)'
;MQANPGKLSRKIVGMLVVFFVIATGAIGMTLLLSWQLEGVAAAINDAGSQRMRAYRMGHLMARGLEAHGEEMARSLSEEMQRFDKMLRDVKQGDPLRPLSSARNSEVVQRLQAVEKTWQATVRPLVVAYLGGVGGEREAVVERFDTELEPFVSTINEVVLAMERSYAHDTNLLRTVQAAHVLLAFAGLALLISFLLRLVIRPVDVLHAGMQRMTGNDLTVRLPVASDDELGGLASGFNLMAEHLQSVYATLEDRVEAETRRLAQRNRELGILYDVTSFFSEPAPLETLCEGFLDRIK
;
A
#
# COMPACT_ATOMS: atom_id res chain seq x y z
N MET A 1 0.07 14.54 32.97
CA MET A 1 0.60 15.37 31.88
C MET A 1 0.32 14.64 30.57
N GLN A 2 -0.77 14.95 29.87
CA GLN A 2 -0.98 14.45 28.52
C GLN A 2 -0.02 15.20 27.61
N ALA A 3 1.00 14.51 27.09
CA ALA A 3 1.88 15.06 26.07
C ALA A 3 1.03 15.38 24.84
N ASN A 4 0.83 16.68 24.59
CA ASN A 4 0.22 17.13 23.34
C ASN A 4 1.09 16.58 22.20
N PRO A 5 0.56 15.75 21.29
CA PRO A 5 1.38 15.17 20.23
C PRO A 5 2.03 16.31 19.45
N GLY A 6 3.35 16.31 19.40
CA GLY A 6 4.14 17.38 18.78
C GLY A 6 3.78 17.61 17.31
N LYS A 7 4.13 18.75 16.79
CA LYS A 7 3.81 19.15 15.41
C LYS A 7 4.39 18.16 14.36
N LEU A 8 5.59 17.61 14.59
CA LEU A 8 6.24 16.62 13.73
C LEU A 8 5.51 15.29 13.79
N SER A 9 5.18 14.80 14.99
CA SER A 9 4.43 13.56 15.21
C SER A 9 3.08 13.59 14.46
N ARG A 10 2.34 14.69 14.52
CA ARG A 10 1.07 14.86 13.77
C ARG A 10 1.25 14.80 12.26
N LYS A 11 2.33 15.40 11.72
CA LYS A 11 2.63 15.34 10.28
C LYS A 11 2.93 13.91 9.83
N ILE A 12 3.75 13.19 10.60
CA ILE A 12 4.12 11.79 10.30
C ILE A 12 2.89 10.88 10.39
N VAL A 13 2.14 10.94 11.50
CA VAL A 13 0.93 10.12 11.70
C VAL A 13 -0.11 10.44 10.63
N GLY A 14 -0.36 11.72 10.33
CA GLY A 14 -1.31 12.12 9.29
C GLY A 14 -0.96 11.54 7.93
N MET A 15 0.32 11.59 7.54
CA MET A 15 0.78 11.02 6.28
C MET A 15 0.65 9.48 6.24
N LEU A 16 1.01 8.79 7.33
CA LEU A 16 0.84 7.35 7.44
C LEU A 16 -0.63 6.92 7.36
N VAL A 17 -1.53 7.67 8.01
CA VAL A 17 -2.97 7.42 7.93
C VAL A 17 -3.49 7.59 6.50
N VAL A 18 -3.10 8.67 5.81
CA VAL A 18 -3.50 8.88 4.40
C VAL A 18 -2.99 7.75 3.52
N PHE A 19 -1.72 7.35 3.66
CA PHE A 19 -1.15 6.23 2.91
C PHE A 19 -1.90 4.91 3.21
N PHE A 20 -2.20 4.64 4.47
CA PHE A 20 -2.94 3.46 4.90
C PHE A 20 -4.36 3.42 4.30
N VAL A 21 -5.08 4.54 4.31
CA VAL A 21 -6.43 4.65 3.74
C VAL A 21 -6.41 4.39 2.23
N ILE A 22 -5.44 5.00 1.51
CA ILE A 22 -5.29 4.78 0.06
C ILE A 22 -4.97 3.31 -0.24
N ALA A 23 -4.02 2.71 0.49
CA ALA A 23 -3.63 1.32 0.29
C ALA A 23 -4.80 0.35 0.58
N THR A 24 -5.52 0.56 1.68
CA THR A 24 -6.69 -0.26 2.04
C THR A 24 -7.82 -0.10 1.02
N GLY A 25 -8.06 1.11 0.54
CA GLY A 25 -9.04 1.39 -0.51
C GLY A 25 -8.69 0.69 -1.83
N ALA A 26 -7.42 0.70 -2.23
CA ALA A 26 -6.94 0.02 -3.42
C ALA A 26 -7.11 -1.51 -3.33
N ILE A 27 -6.77 -2.10 -2.18
CA ILE A 27 -6.98 -3.53 -1.91
C ILE A 27 -8.48 -3.86 -1.96
N GLY A 28 -9.31 -3.09 -1.25
CA GLY A 28 -10.76 -3.28 -1.23
C GLY A 28 -11.38 -3.21 -2.63
N MET A 29 -10.99 -2.23 -3.44
CA MET A 29 -11.44 -2.09 -4.83
C MET A 29 -11.03 -3.30 -5.69
N THR A 30 -9.79 -3.77 -5.55
CA THR A 30 -9.30 -4.96 -6.27
C THR A 30 -10.07 -6.21 -5.88
N LEU A 31 -10.36 -6.41 -4.58
CA LEU A 31 -11.14 -7.55 -4.10
C LEU A 31 -12.58 -7.52 -4.62
N LEU A 32 -13.23 -6.36 -4.61
CA LEU A 32 -14.58 -6.20 -5.13
C LEU A 32 -14.66 -6.53 -6.63
N LEU A 33 -13.72 -6.04 -7.43
CA LEU A 33 -13.65 -6.33 -8.85
C LEU A 33 -13.36 -7.82 -9.11
N SER A 34 -12.45 -8.42 -8.35
CA SER A 34 -12.14 -9.85 -8.45
C SER A 34 -13.35 -10.74 -8.14
N TRP A 35 -14.08 -10.39 -7.08
CA TRP A 35 -15.28 -11.13 -6.69
C TRP A 35 -16.39 -11.06 -7.75
N GLN A 36 -16.54 -9.91 -8.43
CA GLN A 36 -17.51 -9.80 -9.54
C GLN A 36 -17.17 -10.70 -10.74
N LEU A 37 -15.89 -10.98 -10.98
CA LEU A 37 -15.44 -11.84 -12.08
C LEU A 37 -15.60 -13.34 -11.82
N GLU A 38 -15.62 -13.75 -10.56
CA GLU A 38 -15.68 -15.17 -10.18
C GLU A 38 -16.97 -15.85 -10.67
N GLY A 39 -18.10 -15.14 -10.63
CA GLY A 39 -19.38 -15.66 -11.08
C GLY A 39 -19.52 -15.80 -12.60
N VAL A 40 -18.76 -15.04 -13.39
CA VAL A 40 -18.85 -15.06 -14.86
C VAL A 40 -18.24 -16.33 -15.44
N ALA A 41 -17.13 -16.83 -14.89
CA ALA A 41 -16.51 -18.08 -15.34
C ALA A 41 -17.45 -19.28 -15.17
N ALA A 42 -18.20 -19.35 -14.05
CA ALA A 42 -19.21 -20.38 -13.83
C ALA A 42 -20.37 -20.26 -14.84
N ALA A 43 -20.82 -19.02 -15.15
CA ALA A 43 -21.88 -18.80 -16.13
C ALA A 43 -21.47 -19.20 -17.55
N ILE A 44 -20.23 -18.93 -17.97
CA ILE A 44 -19.68 -19.38 -19.27
C ILE A 44 -19.66 -20.89 -19.35
N ASN A 45 -19.18 -21.59 -18.30
CA ASN A 45 -19.15 -23.04 -18.26
C ASN A 45 -20.55 -23.66 -18.33
N ASP A 46 -21.49 -23.09 -17.56
CA ASP A 46 -22.87 -23.54 -17.57
C ASP A 46 -23.55 -23.31 -18.94
N ALA A 47 -23.38 -22.13 -19.54
CA ALA A 47 -23.87 -21.86 -20.88
C ALA A 47 -23.23 -22.77 -21.92
N GLY A 48 -21.93 -23.04 -21.84
CA GLY A 48 -21.22 -23.98 -22.69
C GLY A 48 -21.74 -25.42 -22.59
N SER A 49 -22.13 -25.85 -21.39
CA SER A 49 -22.68 -27.20 -21.16
C SER A 49 -24.02 -27.43 -21.85
N GLN A 50 -24.74 -26.37 -22.21
CA GLN A 50 -26.04 -26.49 -22.88
C GLN A 50 -25.93 -26.98 -24.31
N ARG A 51 -24.82 -26.70 -24.99
CA ARG A 51 -24.54 -27.30 -26.30
C ARG A 51 -24.52 -28.84 -26.22
N MET A 52 -23.78 -29.35 -25.23
CA MET A 52 -23.70 -30.79 -24.99
C MET A 52 -25.09 -31.40 -24.67
N ARG A 53 -25.94 -30.66 -23.90
CA ARG A 53 -27.30 -31.10 -23.55
C ARG A 53 -28.20 -31.14 -24.79
N ALA A 54 -28.13 -30.14 -25.68
CA ALA A 54 -28.87 -30.08 -26.91
C ALA A 54 -28.53 -31.27 -27.81
N TYR A 55 -27.25 -31.59 -28.03
CA TYR A 55 -26.84 -32.79 -28.77
C TYR A 55 -27.28 -34.08 -28.08
N ARG A 56 -27.16 -34.12 -26.73
CA ARG A 56 -27.59 -35.31 -25.96
C ARG A 56 -29.09 -35.54 -26.09
N MET A 57 -29.92 -34.50 -26.10
CA MET A 57 -31.35 -34.66 -26.36
C MET A 57 -31.63 -35.25 -27.73
N GLY A 58 -30.96 -34.74 -28.80
CA GLY A 58 -31.06 -35.32 -30.14
C GLY A 58 -30.62 -36.78 -30.19
N HIS A 59 -29.52 -37.13 -29.57
CA HIS A 59 -29.03 -38.48 -29.49
C HIS A 59 -30.01 -39.42 -28.72
N LEU A 60 -30.59 -38.97 -27.60
CA LEU A 60 -31.59 -39.74 -26.87
C LEU A 60 -32.86 -39.94 -27.68
N MET A 61 -33.31 -38.95 -28.44
CA MET A 61 -34.48 -39.07 -29.33
C MET A 61 -34.22 -40.06 -30.47
N ALA A 62 -33.07 -39.98 -31.14
CA ALA A 62 -32.69 -40.90 -32.22
C ALA A 62 -32.60 -42.35 -31.74
N ARG A 63 -31.90 -42.60 -30.61
CA ARG A 63 -31.81 -43.94 -30.01
C ARG A 63 -33.15 -44.51 -29.51
N GLY A 64 -34.03 -43.64 -29.04
CA GLY A 64 -35.34 -44.04 -28.56
C GLY A 64 -36.31 -44.44 -29.67
N LEU A 65 -35.98 -44.23 -30.96
CA LEU A 65 -36.69 -44.81 -32.11
C LEU A 65 -36.44 -46.34 -32.24
N GLU A 66 -35.19 -46.74 -31.93
CA GLU A 66 -34.77 -48.15 -32.04
C GLU A 66 -35.17 -49.00 -30.81
N ALA A 67 -35.07 -48.41 -29.62
CA ALA A 67 -35.34 -49.07 -28.34
C ALA A 67 -36.42 -48.30 -27.58
N HIS A 68 -37.64 -48.86 -27.60
CA HIS A 68 -38.78 -48.31 -26.85
C HIS A 68 -38.58 -48.52 -25.33
N GLY A 69 -37.93 -47.54 -24.64
CA GLY A 69 -37.62 -47.64 -23.23
C GLY A 69 -38.13 -46.42 -22.45
N GLU A 70 -38.87 -46.67 -21.38
CA GLU A 70 -39.26 -45.63 -20.40
C GLU A 70 -38.05 -44.92 -19.81
N GLU A 71 -36.89 -45.58 -19.72
CA GLU A 71 -35.63 -45.03 -19.24
C GLU A 71 -35.12 -43.89 -20.14
N MET A 72 -35.26 -44.04 -21.49
CA MET A 72 -34.87 -43.04 -22.46
C MET A 72 -35.75 -41.79 -22.37
N ALA A 73 -37.07 -41.99 -22.25
CA ALA A 73 -38.03 -40.92 -22.05
C ALA A 73 -37.80 -40.16 -20.74
N ARG A 74 -37.46 -40.87 -19.68
CA ARG A 74 -37.10 -40.26 -18.38
C ARG A 74 -35.81 -39.41 -18.50
N SER A 75 -34.76 -39.99 -19.11
CA SER A 75 -33.48 -39.28 -19.34
C SER A 75 -33.67 -38.01 -20.18
N LEU A 76 -34.50 -38.06 -21.23
CA LEU A 76 -34.83 -36.93 -22.07
C LEU A 76 -35.59 -35.85 -21.30
N SER A 77 -36.56 -36.21 -20.48
CA SER A 77 -37.28 -35.30 -19.61
C SER A 77 -36.36 -34.62 -18.58
N GLU A 78 -35.42 -35.38 -18.02
CA GLU A 78 -34.42 -34.80 -17.09
C GLU A 78 -33.50 -33.79 -17.79
N GLU A 79 -33.00 -34.09 -19.00
CA GLU A 79 -32.15 -33.14 -19.73
C GLU A 79 -32.93 -31.84 -20.09
N MET A 80 -34.20 -31.98 -20.49
CA MET A 80 -35.08 -30.83 -20.74
C MET A 80 -35.26 -29.96 -19.48
N GLN A 81 -35.52 -30.57 -18.32
CA GLN A 81 -35.67 -29.84 -17.05
C GLN A 81 -34.37 -29.18 -16.61
N ARG A 82 -33.23 -29.84 -16.81
CA ARG A 82 -31.89 -29.27 -16.52
C ARG A 82 -31.59 -28.07 -17.44
N PHE A 83 -32.03 -28.13 -18.70
CA PHE A 83 -31.91 -27.00 -19.64
C PHE A 83 -32.77 -25.81 -19.17
N ASP A 84 -34.07 -26.07 -18.86
CA ASP A 84 -34.97 -25.04 -18.33
C ASP A 84 -34.44 -24.39 -17.03
N LYS A 85 -33.87 -25.19 -16.12
CA LYS A 85 -33.29 -24.67 -14.88
C LYS A 85 -32.13 -23.76 -15.16
N MET A 86 -31.20 -24.17 -16.02
CA MET A 86 -30.00 -23.38 -16.31
C MET A 86 -30.33 -22.03 -16.99
N LEU A 87 -31.29 -22.01 -17.91
CA LEU A 87 -31.74 -20.74 -18.50
C LEU A 87 -32.23 -19.76 -17.42
N ARG A 88 -32.94 -20.24 -16.42
CA ARG A 88 -33.36 -19.42 -15.28
C ARG A 88 -32.17 -18.96 -14.44
N ASP A 89 -31.25 -19.88 -14.08
CA ASP A 89 -30.11 -19.64 -13.21
C ASP A 89 -29.16 -18.59 -13.84
N VAL A 90 -28.88 -18.68 -15.16
CA VAL A 90 -28.04 -17.71 -15.87
C VAL A 90 -28.71 -16.34 -15.97
N LYS A 91 -30.04 -16.31 -16.10
CA LYS A 91 -30.81 -15.06 -16.22
C LYS A 91 -30.96 -14.33 -14.88
N GLN A 92 -31.22 -15.07 -13.80
CA GLN A 92 -31.56 -14.53 -12.48
C GLN A 92 -30.37 -14.50 -11.52
N GLY A 93 -29.33 -15.28 -11.81
CA GLY A 93 -28.27 -15.61 -10.87
C GLY A 93 -28.72 -16.74 -9.93
N ASP A 94 -27.74 -17.39 -9.29
CA ASP A 94 -27.97 -18.40 -8.25
C ASP A 94 -27.24 -17.97 -6.97
N PRO A 95 -27.96 -17.62 -5.89
CA PRO A 95 -27.33 -17.17 -4.65
C PRO A 95 -26.53 -18.26 -3.92
N LEU A 96 -26.75 -19.56 -4.26
CA LEU A 96 -26.02 -20.70 -3.70
C LEU A 96 -24.74 -21.04 -4.48
N ARG A 97 -24.59 -20.44 -5.66
CA ARG A 97 -23.42 -20.55 -6.54
C ARG A 97 -22.92 -19.14 -6.87
N PRO A 98 -21.64 -18.91 -7.12
CA PRO A 98 -21.15 -17.61 -7.53
C PRO A 98 -21.58 -17.26 -8.97
N LEU A 99 -22.87 -17.34 -9.25
CA LEU A 99 -23.51 -17.00 -10.51
C LEU A 99 -24.17 -15.62 -10.35
N SER A 100 -23.52 -14.59 -10.87
CA SER A 100 -24.14 -13.28 -11.01
C SER A 100 -25.05 -13.25 -12.26
N SER A 101 -26.21 -12.62 -12.14
CA SER A 101 -27.09 -12.37 -13.29
C SER A 101 -26.35 -11.64 -14.41
N ALA A 102 -26.65 -11.97 -15.66
CA ALA A 102 -26.08 -11.29 -16.82
C ALA A 102 -26.40 -9.79 -16.78
N ARG A 103 -25.38 -8.95 -16.62
CA ARG A 103 -25.52 -7.47 -16.57
C ARG A 103 -25.26 -6.81 -17.92
N ASN A 104 -24.48 -7.46 -18.78
CA ASN A 104 -24.17 -6.96 -20.12
C ASN A 104 -25.39 -7.06 -21.02
N SER A 105 -25.79 -5.94 -21.63
CA SER A 105 -26.97 -5.86 -22.51
C SER A 105 -26.90 -6.81 -23.70
N GLU A 106 -25.70 -7.02 -24.29
CA GLU A 106 -25.49 -7.95 -25.39
C GLU A 106 -25.72 -9.39 -24.95
N VAL A 107 -25.17 -9.79 -23.80
CA VAL A 107 -25.38 -11.13 -23.22
C VAL A 107 -26.85 -11.37 -22.91
N VAL A 108 -27.55 -10.40 -22.33
CA VAL A 108 -29.00 -10.49 -22.04
C VAL A 108 -29.80 -10.66 -23.32
N GLN A 109 -29.51 -9.90 -24.36
CA GLN A 109 -30.19 -10.00 -25.64
C GLN A 109 -29.98 -11.36 -26.32
N ARG A 110 -28.74 -11.88 -26.32
CA ARG A 110 -28.42 -13.21 -26.87
C ARG A 110 -29.08 -14.33 -26.07
N LEU A 111 -29.10 -14.23 -24.74
CA LEU A 111 -29.78 -15.19 -23.87
C LEU A 111 -31.30 -15.22 -24.11
N GLN A 112 -31.92 -14.06 -24.36
CA GLN A 112 -33.34 -13.98 -24.74
C GLN A 112 -33.60 -14.65 -26.10
N ALA A 113 -32.68 -14.57 -27.04
CA ALA A 113 -32.80 -15.27 -28.32
C ALA A 113 -32.78 -16.80 -28.13
N VAL A 114 -31.85 -17.34 -27.31
CA VAL A 114 -31.82 -18.76 -26.93
C VAL A 114 -33.11 -19.18 -26.25
N GLU A 115 -33.60 -18.42 -25.25
CA GLU A 115 -34.85 -18.68 -24.55
C GLU A 115 -36.03 -18.74 -25.51
N LYS A 116 -36.10 -17.75 -26.44
CA LYS A 116 -37.19 -17.70 -27.46
C LYS A 116 -37.15 -18.92 -28.36
N THR A 117 -36.00 -19.29 -28.92
CA THR A 117 -35.83 -20.46 -29.79
C THR A 117 -36.13 -21.76 -29.04
N TRP A 118 -35.67 -21.86 -27.79
CA TRP A 118 -35.98 -22.98 -26.91
C TRP A 118 -37.49 -23.18 -26.71
N GLN A 119 -38.19 -22.12 -26.29
CA GLN A 119 -39.60 -22.17 -25.96
C GLN A 119 -40.50 -22.35 -27.21
N ALA A 120 -40.12 -21.69 -28.32
CA ALA A 120 -40.96 -21.70 -29.53
C ALA A 120 -40.74 -22.89 -30.44
N THR A 121 -39.52 -23.48 -30.45
CA THR A 121 -39.15 -24.49 -31.44
C THR A 121 -38.65 -25.80 -30.78
N VAL A 122 -37.57 -25.74 -30.01
CA VAL A 122 -36.88 -26.96 -29.57
C VAL A 122 -37.65 -27.71 -28.48
N ARG A 123 -38.09 -27.01 -27.44
CA ARG A 123 -38.83 -27.59 -26.33
C ARG A 123 -40.18 -28.27 -26.78
N PRO A 124 -40.99 -27.65 -27.66
CA PRO A 124 -42.17 -28.30 -28.20
C PRO A 124 -41.87 -29.58 -28.97
N LEU A 125 -40.74 -29.65 -29.72
CA LEU A 125 -40.33 -30.89 -30.39
C LEU A 125 -40.00 -32.00 -29.40
N VAL A 126 -39.28 -31.69 -28.33
CA VAL A 126 -39.00 -32.66 -27.26
C VAL A 126 -40.30 -33.15 -26.60
N VAL A 127 -41.25 -32.27 -26.32
CA VAL A 127 -42.55 -32.61 -25.74
C VAL A 127 -43.38 -33.46 -26.69
N ALA A 128 -43.42 -33.10 -28.01
CA ALA A 128 -44.12 -33.89 -29.05
C ALA A 128 -43.53 -35.28 -29.19
N TYR A 129 -42.20 -35.42 -29.12
CA TYR A 129 -41.56 -36.75 -29.11
C TYR A 129 -41.98 -37.60 -27.92
N LEU A 130 -42.04 -37.03 -26.72
CA LEU A 130 -42.44 -37.73 -25.50
C LEU A 130 -43.90 -38.17 -25.53
N GLY A 131 -44.77 -37.42 -26.17
CA GLY A 131 -46.21 -37.72 -26.33
C GLY A 131 -46.57 -38.51 -27.60
N GLY A 132 -45.67 -38.58 -28.60
CA GLY A 132 -45.96 -39.20 -29.90
C GLY A 132 -45.84 -40.73 -29.91
N VAL A 133 -46.40 -41.34 -30.94
CA VAL A 133 -46.39 -42.79 -31.16
C VAL A 133 -45.93 -43.12 -32.57
N GLY A 134 -45.05 -44.11 -32.73
CA GLY A 134 -44.68 -44.69 -34.03
C GLY A 134 -44.06 -43.65 -34.99
N GLY A 135 -44.52 -43.58 -36.24
CA GLY A 135 -44.01 -42.72 -37.31
C GLY A 135 -44.06 -41.21 -37.00
N GLU A 136 -44.91 -40.77 -36.05
CA GLU A 136 -44.91 -39.37 -35.59
C GLU A 136 -43.60 -39.01 -34.91
N ARG A 137 -42.96 -39.92 -34.16
CA ARG A 137 -41.66 -39.70 -33.52
C ARG A 137 -40.53 -39.53 -34.51
N GLU A 138 -40.52 -40.30 -35.61
CA GLU A 138 -39.49 -40.19 -36.66
C GLU A 138 -39.51 -38.80 -37.31
N ALA A 139 -40.69 -38.31 -37.68
CA ALA A 139 -40.85 -36.96 -38.24
C ALA A 139 -40.42 -35.87 -37.25
N VAL A 140 -40.65 -36.04 -35.96
CA VAL A 140 -40.22 -35.09 -34.92
C VAL A 140 -38.68 -35.13 -34.76
N VAL A 141 -38.04 -36.31 -34.81
CA VAL A 141 -36.59 -36.45 -34.71
C VAL A 141 -35.91 -35.76 -35.92
N GLU A 142 -36.39 -35.98 -37.14
CA GLU A 142 -35.86 -35.34 -38.35
C GLU A 142 -35.96 -33.80 -38.25
N ARG A 143 -37.09 -33.31 -37.75
CA ARG A 143 -37.28 -31.87 -37.53
C ARG A 143 -36.40 -31.34 -36.43
N PHE A 144 -36.24 -32.09 -35.34
CA PHE A 144 -35.32 -31.70 -34.27
C PHE A 144 -33.88 -31.63 -34.77
N ASP A 145 -33.40 -32.57 -35.56
CA ASP A 145 -32.07 -32.61 -36.14
C ASP A 145 -31.83 -31.42 -37.05
N THR A 146 -32.82 -31.02 -37.84
CA THR A 146 -32.77 -29.82 -38.70
C THR A 146 -32.60 -28.53 -37.87
N GLU A 147 -33.29 -28.42 -36.73
CA GLU A 147 -33.26 -27.22 -35.87
C GLU A 147 -32.09 -27.23 -34.87
N LEU A 148 -31.40 -28.37 -34.69
CA LEU A 148 -30.37 -28.55 -33.68
C LEU A 148 -29.15 -27.66 -33.92
N GLU A 149 -28.58 -27.64 -35.12
CA GLU A 149 -27.42 -26.82 -35.46
C GLU A 149 -27.68 -25.28 -35.35
N PRO A 150 -28.81 -24.75 -35.90
CA PRO A 150 -29.19 -23.36 -35.67
C PRO A 150 -29.34 -23.03 -34.18
N PHE A 151 -29.95 -23.93 -33.41
CA PHE A 151 -30.10 -23.71 -31.96
C PHE A 151 -28.79 -23.72 -31.22
N VAL A 152 -27.90 -24.68 -31.49
CA VAL A 152 -26.56 -24.73 -30.91
C VAL A 152 -25.74 -23.50 -31.29
N SER A 153 -25.91 -22.98 -32.51
CA SER A 153 -25.28 -21.71 -32.94
C SER A 153 -25.73 -20.53 -32.07
N THR A 154 -27.02 -20.43 -31.73
CA THR A 154 -27.51 -19.34 -30.84
C THR A 154 -26.93 -19.47 -29.43
N ILE A 155 -26.74 -20.70 -28.93
CA ILE A 155 -26.05 -20.93 -27.63
C ILE A 155 -24.58 -20.47 -27.72
N ASN A 156 -23.89 -20.79 -28.81
CA ASN A 156 -22.50 -20.35 -29.02
C ASN A 156 -22.37 -18.81 -29.02
N GLU A 157 -23.33 -18.11 -29.62
CA GLU A 157 -23.32 -16.64 -29.59
C GLU A 157 -23.43 -16.07 -28.18
N VAL A 158 -24.21 -16.70 -27.27
CA VAL A 158 -24.24 -16.34 -25.85
C VAL A 158 -22.87 -16.54 -25.21
N VAL A 159 -22.26 -17.71 -25.41
CA VAL A 159 -20.94 -18.03 -24.83
C VAL A 159 -19.90 -17.04 -25.30
N LEU A 160 -19.84 -16.73 -26.60
CA LEU A 160 -18.90 -15.76 -27.16
C LEU A 160 -19.14 -14.33 -26.63
N ALA A 161 -20.39 -13.93 -26.45
CA ALA A 161 -20.72 -12.63 -25.85
C ALA A 161 -20.27 -12.58 -24.37
N MET A 162 -20.47 -13.65 -23.60
CA MET A 162 -19.98 -13.77 -22.23
C MET A 162 -18.44 -13.72 -22.17
N GLU A 163 -17.75 -14.45 -23.02
CA GLU A 163 -16.28 -14.46 -23.10
C GLU A 163 -15.70 -13.08 -23.44
N ARG A 164 -16.31 -12.36 -24.37
CA ARG A 164 -15.89 -11.00 -24.72
C ARG A 164 -16.09 -10.03 -23.54
N SER A 165 -17.23 -10.10 -22.87
CA SER A 165 -17.50 -9.31 -21.68
C SER A 165 -16.50 -9.60 -20.58
N TYR A 166 -16.23 -10.88 -20.31
CA TYR A 166 -15.26 -11.31 -19.31
C TYR A 166 -13.83 -10.83 -19.64
N ALA A 167 -13.42 -10.95 -20.91
CA ALA A 167 -12.11 -10.47 -21.33
C ALA A 167 -11.96 -8.95 -21.16
N HIS A 168 -13.01 -8.18 -21.44
CA HIS A 168 -13.03 -6.74 -21.23
C HIS A 168 -12.89 -6.39 -19.75
N ASP A 169 -13.68 -7.00 -18.89
CA ASP A 169 -13.68 -6.76 -17.44
C ASP A 169 -12.35 -7.19 -16.80
N THR A 170 -11.78 -8.31 -17.26
CA THR A 170 -10.45 -8.78 -16.81
C THR A 170 -9.33 -7.80 -17.22
N ASN A 171 -9.38 -7.25 -18.43
CA ASN A 171 -8.41 -6.24 -18.86
C ASN A 171 -8.55 -4.94 -18.08
N LEU A 172 -9.76 -4.51 -17.76
CA LEU A 172 -10.01 -3.38 -16.87
C LEU A 172 -9.40 -3.64 -15.48
N LEU A 173 -9.65 -4.82 -14.89
CA LEU A 173 -9.07 -5.20 -13.61
C LEU A 173 -7.53 -5.14 -13.64
N ARG A 174 -6.91 -5.71 -14.68
CA ARG A 174 -5.45 -5.68 -14.84
C ARG A 174 -4.92 -4.24 -14.95
N THR A 175 -5.60 -3.38 -15.69
CA THR A 175 -5.23 -1.97 -15.82
C THR A 175 -5.32 -1.24 -14.49
N VAL A 176 -6.40 -1.45 -13.74
CA VAL A 176 -6.59 -0.88 -12.39
C VAL A 176 -5.51 -1.40 -11.43
N GLN A 177 -5.19 -2.69 -11.46
CA GLN A 177 -4.12 -3.28 -10.65
C GLN A 177 -2.75 -2.67 -10.99
N ALA A 178 -2.42 -2.53 -12.27
CA ALA A 178 -1.18 -1.90 -12.71
C ALA A 178 -1.09 -0.44 -12.23
N ALA A 179 -2.19 0.31 -12.34
CA ALA A 179 -2.25 1.69 -11.82
C ALA A 179 -2.05 1.74 -10.30
N HIS A 180 -2.64 0.83 -9.53
CA HIS A 180 -2.42 0.74 -8.08
C HIS A 180 -0.97 0.42 -7.73
N VAL A 181 -0.31 -0.47 -8.46
CA VAL A 181 1.11 -0.79 -8.26
C VAL A 181 1.98 0.45 -8.51
N LEU A 182 1.74 1.17 -9.60
CA LEU A 182 2.46 2.42 -9.88
C LEU A 182 2.22 3.48 -8.80
N LEU A 183 0.98 3.63 -8.35
CA LEU A 183 0.62 4.55 -7.27
C LEU A 183 1.31 4.17 -5.95
N ALA A 184 1.43 2.89 -5.64
CA ALA A 184 2.13 2.39 -4.46
C ALA A 184 3.63 2.72 -4.50
N PHE A 185 4.30 2.53 -5.66
CA PHE A 185 5.70 2.92 -5.83
C PHE A 185 5.90 4.44 -5.71
N ALA A 186 5.03 5.23 -6.32
CA ALA A 186 5.08 6.69 -6.20
C ALA A 186 4.87 7.14 -4.74
N GLY A 187 3.90 6.56 -4.05
CA GLY A 187 3.64 6.83 -2.64
C GLY A 187 4.82 6.46 -1.74
N LEU A 188 5.44 5.30 -1.99
CA LEU A 188 6.64 4.88 -1.26
C LEU A 188 7.83 5.85 -1.49
N ALA A 189 8.06 6.26 -2.73
CA ALA A 189 9.11 7.23 -3.05
C ALA A 189 8.88 8.59 -2.35
N LEU A 190 7.63 9.05 -2.33
CA LEU A 190 7.23 10.26 -1.59
C LEU A 190 7.44 10.10 -0.09
N LEU A 191 7.06 8.96 0.49
CA LEU A 191 7.26 8.65 1.91
C LEU A 191 8.74 8.68 2.29
N ILE A 192 9.59 8.00 1.52
CA ILE A 192 11.03 7.98 1.72
C ILE A 192 11.61 9.40 1.62
N SER A 193 11.25 10.15 0.57
CA SER A 193 11.70 11.53 0.39
C SER A 193 11.28 12.45 1.54
N PHE A 194 10.06 12.28 2.04
CA PHE A 194 9.55 13.00 3.19
C PHE A 194 10.35 12.68 4.46
N LEU A 195 10.56 11.39 4.74
CA LEU A 195 11.31 10.93 5.92
C LEU A 195 12.76 11.44 5.89
N LEU A 196 13.42 11.33 4.73
CA LEU A 196 14.78 11.82 4.54
C LEU A 196 14.89 13.33 4.81
N ARG A 197 13.93 14.13 4.31
CA ARG A 197 13.98 15.60 4.43
C ARG A 197 13.55 16.12 5.79
N LEU A 198 12.51 15.52 6.39
CA LEU A 198 11.93 16.02 7.64
C LEU A 198 12.54 15.42 8.91
N VAL A 199 13.13 14.23 8.83
CA VAL A 199 13.63 13.53 10.02
C VAL A 199 15.13 13.28 9.91
N ILE A 200 15.57 12.53 8.91
CA ILE A 200 16.94 12.02 8.85
C ILE A 200 17.94 13.18 8.72
N ARG A 201 17.79 14.05 7.73
CA ARG A 201 18.71 15.18 7.52
C ARG A 201 18.82 16.12 8.72
N PRO A 202 17.72 16.59 9.36
CA PRO A 202 17.83 17.42 10.56
C PRO A 202 18.52 16.71 11.73
N VAL A 203 18.28 15.41 11.92
CA VAL A 203 18.95 14.62 12.95
C VAL A 203 20.46 14.51 12.67
N ASP A 204 20.87 14.29 11.42
CA ASP A 204 22.28 14.26 11.03
C ASP A 204 22.97 15.63 11.30
N VAL A 205 22.30 16.74 11.03
CA VAL A 205 22.80 18.09 11.33
C VAL A 205 22.97 18.30 12.83
N LEU A 206 21.98 17.88 13.63
CA LEU A 206 22.06 17.90 15.10
C LEU A 206 23.24 17.06 15.60
N HIS A 207 23.38 15.85 15.08
CA HIS A 207 24.47 14.94 15.46
C HIS A 207 25.87 15.53 15.12
N ALA A 208 26.02 16.07 13.91
CA ALA A 208 27.26 16.72 13.50
C ALA A 208 27.60 17.94 14.38
N GLY A 209 26.59 18.75 14.74
CA GLY A 209 26.77 19.87 15.66
C GLY A 209 27.21 19.43 17.06
N MET A 210 26.62 18.36 17.59
CA MET A 210 27.02 17.79 18.87
C MET A 210 28.47 17.25 18.84
N GLN A 211 28.87 16.60 17.76
CA GLN A 211 30.26 16.12 17.60
C GLN A 211 31.26 17.27 17.56
N ARG A 212 30.98 18.39 16.87
CA ARG A 212 31.82 19.57 16.87
C ARG A 212 31.95 20.16 18.26
N MET A 213 30.85 20.24 19.00
CA MET A 213 30.85 20.78 20.37
C MET A 213 31.67 19.90 21.32
N THR A 214 31.64 18.58 21.22
CA THR A 214 32.51 17.66 21.98
C THR A 214 33.99 17.82 21.59
N GLY A 215 34.26 18.25 20.36
CA GLY A 215 35.60 18.63 19.88
C GLY A 215 36.04 20.02 20.31
N ASN A 216 35.37 20.64 21.28
CA ASN A 216 35.68 21.97 21.87
C ASN A 216 35.37 23.17 20.93
N ASP A 217 34.60 22.98 19.83
CA ASP A 217 34.09 24.06 18.99
C ASP A 217 32.76 24.58 19.54
N LEU A 218 32.88 25.50 20.50
CA LEU A 218 31.71 26.14 21.14
C LEU A 218 31.05 27.25 20.28
N THR A 219 31.62 27.53 19.12
CA THR A 219 31.07 28.55 18.19
C THR A 219 30.00 27.98 17.26
N VAL A 220 29.88 26.67 17.21
CA VAL A 220 28.90 25.98 16.36
C VAL A 220 27.47 26.41 16.71
N ARG A 221 26.69 26.74 15.67
CA ARG A 221 25.24 27.01 15.79
C ARG A 221 24.51 26.22 14.76
N LEU A 222 23.37 25.67 15.17
CA LEU A 222 22.49 24.85 14.33
C LEU A 222 21.40 25.69 13.70
N PRO A 223 21.07 25.51 12.41
CA PRO A 223 19.98 26.21 11.78
C PRO A 223 18.63 25.76 12.37
N VAL A 224 17.82 26.69 12.85
CA VAL A 224 16.44 26.45 13.29
C VAL A 224 15.54 26.49 12.06
N ALA A 225 15.45 25.36 11.33
CA ALA A 225 14.77 25.28 10.03
C ALA A 225 13.28 24.95 10.14
N SER A 226 12.79 24.50 11.30
CA SER A 226 11.39 24.12 11.52
C SER A 226 10.85 24.63 12.85
N ASP A 227 9.53 24.79 12.92
CA ASP A 227 8.81 25.19 14.13
C ASP A 227 8.15 23.96 14.81
N ASP A 228 8.88 22.85 14.83
CA ASP A 228 8.50 21.58 15.44
C ASP A 228 9.53 21.11 16.48
N GLU A 229 9.44 19.86 16.94
CA GLU A 229 10.31 19.32 18.00
C GLU A 229 11.78 19.35 17.63
N LEU A 230 12.13 19.18 16.34
CA LEU A 230 13.51 19.24 15.88
C LEU A 230 14.04 20.69 15.88
N GLY A 231 13.18 21.65 15.50
CA GLY A 231 13.51 23.07 15.64
C GLY A 231 13.67 23.48 17.10
N GLY A 232 12.84 22.96 18.00
CA GLY A 232 12.98 23.13 19.44
C GLY A 232 14.30 22.58 19.99
N LEU A 233 14.73 21.40 19.52
CA LEU A 233 16.02 20.81 19.88
C LEU A 233 17.20 21.65 19.37
N ALA A 234 17.14 22.15 18.14
CA ALA A 234 18.18 23.00 17.58
C ALA A 234 18.31 24.32 18.36
N SER A 235 17.19 24.93 18.76
CA SER A 235 17.17 26.12 19.59
C SER A 235 17.75 25.86 20.98
N GLY A 236 17.38 24.77 21.63
CA GLY A 236 17.93 24.36 22.93
C GLY A 236 19.43 24.11 22.87
N PHE A 237 19.90 23.45 21.80
CA PHE A 237 21.33 23.26 21.54
C PHE A 237 22.06 24.60 21.42
N ASN A 238 21.53 25.56 20.64
CA ASN A 238 22.15 26.87 20.46
C ASN A 238 22.27 27.66 21.77
N LEU A 239 21.21 27.60 22.61
CA LEU A 239 21.25 28.23 23.95
C LEU A 239 22.30 27.57 24.86
N MET A 240 22.43 26.26 24.83
CA MET A 240 23.44 25.52 25.59
C MET A 240 24.85 25.89 25.10
N ALA A 241 25.06 25.93 23.77
CA ALA A 241 26.33 26.32 23.20
C ALA A 241 26.75 27.76 23.59
N GLU A 242 25.79 28.71 23.58
CA GLU A 242 26.00 30.09 24.00
C GLU A 242 26.38 30.17 25.50
N HIS A 243 25.65 29.45 26.35
CA HIS A 243 25.94 29.44 27.78
C HIS A 243 27.32 28.83 28.08
N LEU A 244 27.70 27.72 27.46
CA LEU A 244 29.01 27.11 27.61
C LEU A 244 30.11 28.08 27.13
N GLN A 245 29.94 28.69 25.98
CA GLN A 245 30.89 29.68 25.46
C GLN A 245 31.13 30.84 26.44
N SER A 246 30.07 31.38 27.05
CA SER A 246 30.14 32.43 28.06
C SER A 246 30.87 31.99 29.33
N VAL A 247 30.59 30.75 29.81
CA VAL A 247 31.25 30.18 30.99
C VAL A 247 32.75 29.98 30.73
N TYR A 248 33.13 29.43 29.57
CA TYR A 248 34.53 29.26 29.22
C TYR A 248 35.29 30.60 29.09
N ALA A 249 34.71 31.63 28.45
CA ALA A 249 35.28 32.96 28.37
C ALA A 249 35.52 33.57 29.78
N THR A 250 34.51 33.45 30.66
CA THR A 250 34.64 33.98 32.04
C THR A 250 35.71 33.21 32.83
N LEU A 251 35.83 31.86 32.60
CA LEU A 251 36.86 31.05 33.26
C LEU A 251 38.26 31.44 32.75
N GLU A 252 38.43 31.67 31.46
CA GLU A 252 39.67 32.09 30.83
C GLU A 252 40.14 33.41 31.39
N ASP A 253 39.25 34.42 31.47
CA ASP A 253 39.51 35.73 32.09
C ASP A 253 39.96 35.60 33.56
N ARG A 254 39.28 34.73 34.34
CA ARG A 254 39.63 34.47 35.75
C ARG A 254 41.00 33.84 35.90
N VAL A 255 41.30 32.82 35.07
CA VAL A 255 42.60 32.15 35.09
C VAL A 255 43.71 33.14 34.74
N GLU A 256 43.52 33.98 33.74
CA GLU A 256 44.50 35.02 33.36
C GLU A 256 44.71 36.04 34.49
N ALA A 257 43.61 36.53 35.10
CA ALA A 257 43.71 37.49 36.22
C ALA A 257 44.43 36.88 37.43
N GLU A 258 44.13 35.62 37.80
CA GLU A 258 44.78 34.97 38.93
C GLU A 258 46.26 34.62 38.65
N THR A 259 46.58 34.25 37.40
CA THR A 259 47.95 34.03 36.95
C THR A 259 48.78 35.32 37.03
N ARG A 260 48.25 36.45 36.61
CA ARG A 260 48.89 37.77 36.77
C ARG A 260 49.14 38.12 38.21
N ARG A 261 48.13 37.89 39.09
CA ARG A 261 48.22 38.15 40.53
C ARG A 261 49.29 37.27 41.21
N LEU A 262 49.33 35.98 40.85
CA LEU A 262 50.37 35.09 41.34
C LEU A 262 51.77 35.51 40.90
N ALA A 263 51.95 35.92 39.66
CA ALA A 263 53.20 36.43 39.12
C ALA A 263 53.68 37.69 39.83
N GLN A 264 52.73 38.57 40.19
CA GLN A 264 53.04 39.78 40.98
C GLN A 264 53.45 39.45 42.39
N ARG A 265 52.73 38.57 43.11
CA ARG A 265 53.08 38.09 44.45
C ARG A 265 54.44 37.40 44.49
N ASN A 266 54.74 36.56 43.48
CA ASN A 266 56.06 35.93 43.39
C ASN A 266 57.19 36.94 43.21
N ARG A 267 56.97 38.04 42.46
CA ARG A 267 57.94 39.10 42.35
C ARG A 267 58.15 39.88 43.66
N GLU A 268 57.07 40.20 44.37
CA GLU A 268 57.09 40.80 45.68
C GLU A 268 57.85 39.95 46.71
N LEU A 269 57.58 38.66 46.73
CA LEU A 269 58.28 37.69 47.59
C LEU A 269 59.77 37.54 47.23
N GLY A 270 60.06 37.56 45.93
CA GLY A 270 61.49 37.61 45.47
C GLY A 270 62.26 38.80 45.96
N ILE A 271 61.65 39.96 45.84
CA ILE A 271 62.29 41.24 46.36
C ILE A 271 62.47 41.15 47.89
N LEU A 272 61.43 40.66 48.63
CA LEU A 272 61.54 40.54 50.09
C LEU A 272 62.62 39.52 50.47
N TYR A 273 62.74 38.39 49.74
CA TYR A 273 63.77 37.39 49.95
C TYR A 273 65.17 37.95 49.70
N ASP A 274 65.35 38.69 48.58
CA ASP A 274 66.61 39.34 48.25
C ASP A 274 67.01 40.37 49.26
N VAL A 275 66.07 41.20 49.75
CA VAL A 275 66.30 42.19 50.81
C VAL A 275 66.60 41.45 52.13
N THR A 276 65.88 40.49 52.56
CA THR A 276 66.14 39.71 53.80
C THR A 276 67.49 38.98 53.77
N SER A 277 67.83 38.37 52.63
CA SER A 277 69.12 37.70 52.42
C SER A 277 70.27 38.68 52.53
N PHE A 278 70.11 39.88 51.91
CA PHE A 278 71.10 40.90 52.00
C PHE A 278 71.34 41.36 53.43
N PHE A 279 70.34 41.56 54.25
CA PHE A 279 70.48 41.93 55.65
C PHE A 279 70.97 40.81 56.56
N SER A 280 70.97 39.59 56.12
CA SER A 280 71.44 38.41 56.87
C SER A 280 72.96 38.17 56.72
N GLU A 281 73.62 38.82 55.79
CA GLU A 281 75.08 38.83 55.65
C GLU A 281 75.74 39.79 56.63
N PRO A 282 76.78 39.36 57.42
CA PRO A 282 77.49 40.21 58.34
C PRO A 282 78.36 41.25 57.55
N ALA A 283 77.90 42.48 57.37
CA ALA A 283 78.58 43.56 56.67
C ALA A 283 78.50 44.88 57.47
N PRO A 284 79.48 45.82 57.36
CA PRO A 284 79.40 47.17 57.97
C PRO A 284 78.13 47.94 57.58
N LEU A 285 77.54 48.68 58.50
CA LEU A 285 76.26 49.38 58.32
C LEU A 285 76.23 50.32 57.08
N GLU A 286 77.34 50.98 56.74
CA GLU A 286 77.46 51.83 55.55
C GLU A 286 77.31 51.10 54.25
N THR A 287 77.88 49.89 54.11
CA THR A 287 77.78 49.04 52.94
C THR A 287 76.37 48.42 52.79
N LEU A 288 75.69 48.14 53.91
CA LEU A 288 74.28 47.67 53.91
C LEU A 288 73.32 48.77 53.49
N CYS A 289 73.55 50.06 53.86
CA CYS A 289 72.65 51.13 53.45
C CYS A 289 72.77 51.48 51.95
N GLU A 290 74.02 51.55 51.41
CA GLU A 290 74.22 51.77 49.98
C GLU A 290 73.70 50.65 49.09
N GLY A 291 73.95 49.40 49.46
CA GLY A 291 73.46 48.27 48.70
C GLY A 291 71.92 48.10 48.76
N PHE A 292 71.25 48.53 49.82
CA PHE A 292 69.81 48.57 49.93
C PHE A 292 69.14 49.59 48.99
N LEU A 293 69.69 50.78 48.95
CA LEU A 293 69.22 51.90 48.06
C LEU A 293 69.39 51.56 46.58
N ASP A 294 70.38 50.78 46.18
CA ASP A 294 70.62 50.38 44.81
C ASP A 294 69.68 49.21 44.36
N ARG A 295 69.16 48.40 45.31
CA ARG A 295 68.19 47.31 45.03
C ARG A 295 66.73 47.75 45.02
N ILE A 296 66.42 48.93 45.52
CA ILE A 296 65.03 49.47 45.48
C ILE A 296 64.79 50.38 44.30
N LYS A 297 65.84 50.87 43.60
CA LYS A 297 65.71 51.58 42.36
C LYS A 297 65.28 50.70 41.20
#